data_7f639ddc42a3f2cc60959bafe691c850
#
_entry.id   7f639ddc42a3f2cc60959bafe691c850
#
_cell.length_a   1.000
_cell.length_b   1.000
_cell.length_c   1.000
_cell.angle_alpha   90.00
_cell.angle_beta   90.00
_cell.angle_gamma   90.00
#
_symmetry.space_group_name_H-M   'P 1'
#
loop_
_entity.id
_entity.type
_entity.pdbx_description
1 polymer ?
#
loop_
_entity_poly.entity_id
_entity_poly.type
_entity_poly.pdbx_seq_one_letter_code
_entity_poly.pdbx_strand_id
1 'polypeptide(L)'
;GPAYRRLARLSPLPQPGGDRAAREPWRMAAAALHAIGRGDEIAARFKGQPLAASLDAVMTKRINTPDTSSLGRMFDAAAGLLGVATHNGYEAEAAMRLEALVRRPVDGHAYTITPRGDLDLGPLFERLADTRDAVHGAELFHGTLAAALARWLADRATAMGRSTVALGGGCLVNLVLRDGVIGALEARGLTVLAPRAVPAGDGGLSLGQAWVAALRVEEG
;
A
#
# COMPACT_ATOMS: atom_id res chain seq x y z
N GLY A 1 -13.47 21.45 -6.63
CA GLY A 1 -13.18 22.58 -5.76
C GLY A 1 -11.99 22.31 -4.85
N PRO A 2 -11.46 23.31 -4.13
CA PRO A 2 -10.26 23.18 -3.30
C PRO A 2 -10.48 22.40 -1.99
N ALA A 3 -11.73 22.16 -1.61
CA ALA A 3 -12.07 21.45 -0.39
C ALA A 3 -12.02 19.92 -0.59
N TYR A 4 -11.49 19.21 0.38
CA TYR A 4 -11.51 17.75 0.41
C TYR A 4 -11.95 17.21 1.78
N ARG A 5 -12.50 16.01 1.79
CA ARG A 5 -12.82 15.27 2.99
C ARG A 5 -12.22 13.86 2.90
N ARG A 6 -11.40 13.50 3.85
CA ARG A 6 -10.92 12.12 3.95
C ARG A 6 -12.06 11.21 4.41
N LEU A 7 -12.38 10.20 3.63
CA LEU A 7 -13.45 9.25 3.95
C LEU A 7 -12.93 8.04 4.72
N ALA A 8 -11.73 7.58 4.37
CA ALA A 8 -11.08 6.43 4.99
C ALA A 8 -9.60 6.36 4.57
N ARG A 9 -8.85 5.41 5.10
CA ARG A 9 -7.43 5.16 4.80
C ARG A 9 -7.13 3.66 4.87
N LEU A 10 -5.92 3.27 4.48
CA LEU A 10 -5.39 1.96 4.86
C LEU A 10 -5.18 1.90 6.38
N SER A 11 -5.50 0.76 7.00
CA SER A 11 -5.15 0.53 8.40
C SER A 11 -3.65 0.77 8.59
N PRO A 12 -3.25 1.59 9.58
CA PRO A 12 -1.86 1.97 9.72
C PRO A 12 -1.00 0.82 10.20
N LEU A 13 0.24 0.76 9.69
CA LEU A 13 1.31 -0.04 10.25
C LEU A 13 2.28 0.85 11.03
N PRO A 14 2.96 0.34 12.05
CA PRO A 14 4.12 1.01 12.64
C PRO A 14 5.23 1.12 11.60
N GLN A 15 5.97 2.24 11.61
CA GLN A 15 7.10 2.48 10.71
C GLN A 15 8.39 2.60 11.54
N PRO A 16 9.02 1.48 11.95
CA PRO A 16 10.12 1.50 12.90
C PRO A 16 11.39 2.11 12.31
N GLY A 17 11.84 3.22 12.91
CA GLY A 17 12.93 4.03 12.43
C GLY A 17 12.54 5.12 11.43
N GLY A 18 11.24 5.40 11.25
CA GLY A 18 10.76 6.45 10.36
C GLY A 18 11.24 6.23 8.92
N ASP A 19 11.92 7.23 8.33
CA ASP A 19 12.40 7.17 6.92
C ASP A 19 13.36 6.01 6.65
N ARG A 20 14.00 5.47 7.68
CA ARG A 20 14.86 4.30 7.52
C ARG A 20 14.06 3.08 7.06
N ALA A 21 12.81 2.93 7.49
CA ALA A 21 11.95 1.84 7.06
C ALA A 21 11.61 1.88 5.57
N ALA A 22 11.66 3.06 4.92
CA ALA A 22 11.51 3.19 3.48
C ALA A 22 12.72 2.64 2.69
N ARG A 23 13.91 2.67 3.29
CA ARG A 23 15.14 2.12 2.70
C ARG A 23 15.39 0.67 3.09
N GLU A 24 14.76 0.21 4.16
CA GLU A 24 14.93 -1.13 4.72
C GLU A 24 13.58 -1.87 4.76
N PRO A 25 13.08 -2.40 3.61
CA PRO A 25 11.81 -3.14 3.51
C PRO A 25 11.59 -4.21 4.58
N TRP A 26 12.67 -4.86 5.06
CA TRP A 26 12.58 -5.82 6.14
C TRP A 26 11.96 -5.25 7.43
N ARG A 27 12.12 -3.94 7.67
CA ARG A 27 11.50 -3.27 8.82
C ARG A 27 9.99 -3.16 8.66
N MET A 28 9.52 -2.93 7.44
CA MET A 28 8.09 -2.93 7.16
C MET A 28 7.50 -4.34 7.20
N ALA A 29 8.26 -5.35 6.79
CA ALA A 29 7.87 -6.75 6.96
C ALA A 29 7.78 -7.13 8.46
N ALA A 30 8.74 -6.68 9.27
CA ALA A 30 8.68 -6.83 10.73
C ALA A 30 7.47 -6.08 11.33
N ALA A 31 7.14 -4.90 10.81
CA ALA A 31 5.95 -4.14 11.22
C ALA A 31 4.65 -4.88 10.87
N ALA A 32 4.57 -5.52 9.71
CA ALA A 32 3.43 -6.36 9.35
C ALA A 32 3.30 -7.57 10.29
N LEU A 33 4.41 -8.27 10.60
CA LEU A 33 4.41 -9.37 11.58
C LEU A 33 3.95 -8.90 12.97
N HIS A 34 4.46 -7.76 13.43
CA HIS A 34 4.02 -7.15 14.70
C HIS A 34 2.51 -6.88 14.70
N ALA A 35 1.99 -6.27 13.63
CA ALA A 35 0.57 -5.90 13.52
C ALA A 35 -0.38 -7.10 13.50
N ILE A 36 0.06 -8.25 12.97
CA ILE A 36 -0.71 -9.51 12.97
C ILE A 36 -0.43 -10.41 14.19
N GLY A 37 0.29 -9.91 15.19
CA GLY A 37 0.55 -10.64 16.44
C GLY A 37 1.66 -11.70 16.34
N ARG A 38 2.52 -11.65 15.31
CA ARG A 38 3.64 -12.59 15.05
C ARG A 38 5.00 -11.93 15.28
N GLY A 39 5.07 -10.99 16.22
CA GLY A 39 6.29 -10.24 16.54
C GLY A 39 7.45 -11.12 17.02
N ASP A 40 7.18 -12.25 17.64
CA ASP A 40 8.16 -13.26 18.08
C ASP A 40 8.95 -13.88 16.93
N GLU A 41 8.43 -13.88 15.71
CA GLU A 41 9.10 -14.42 14.53
C GLU A 41 10.15 -13.47 13.94
N ILE A 42 10.13 -12.18 14.29
CA ILE A 42 10.96 -11.13 13.65
C ILE A 42 12.45 -11.47 13.79
N ALA A 43 12.89 -11.84 14.99
CA ALA A 43 14.29 -12.15 15.25
C ALA A 43 14.82 -13.31 14.39
N ALA A 44 14.02 -14.35 14.22
CA ALA A 44 14.40 -15.53 13.45
C ALA A 44 14.37 -15.27 11.93
N ARG A 45 13.32 -14.58 11.45
CA ARG A 45 13.14 -14.29 10.02
C ARG A 45 14.17 -13.31 9.47
N PHE A 46 14.57 -12.34 10.28
CA PHE A 46 15.51 -11.30 9.88
C PHE A 46 16.85 -11.43 10.60
N LYS A 47 17.27 -12.67 10.83
CA LYS A 47 18.58 -13.00 11.42
C LYS A 47 19.70 -12.31 10.65
N GLY A 48 20.52 -11.54 11.35
CA GLY A 48 21.62 -10.76 10.74
C GLY A 48 21.26 -9.30 10.45
N GLN A 49 19.99 -8.91 10.54
CA GLN A 49 19.62 -7.50 10.48
C GLN A 49 19.84 -6.83 11.85
N PRO A 50 20.47 -5.64 11.89
CA PRO A 50 20.66 -4.91 13.13
C PRO A 50 19.30 -4.64 13.82
N LEU A 51 19.24 -4.88 15.13
CA LEU A 51 18.04 -4.67 15.97
C LEU A 51 16.86 -5.63 15.69
N ALA A 52 16.97 -6.65 14.83
CA ALA A 52 15.86 -7.57 14.58
C ALA A 52 15.33 -8.20 15.88
N ALA A 53 16.23 -8.59 16.79
CA ALA A 53 15.85 -9.20 18.06
C ALA A 53 15.09 -8.26 19.03
N SER A 54 15.23 -6.96 18.87
CA SER A 54 14.57 -5.96 19.74
C SER A 54 13.46 -5.17 19.05
N LEU A 55 13.25 -5.38 17.74
CA LEU A 55 12.40 -4.52 16.93
C LEU A 55 10.92 -4.60 17.35
N ASP A 56 10.45 -5.78 17.78
CA ASP A 56 9.10 -5.94 18.29
C ASP A 56 8.87 -5.10 19.55
N ALA A 57 9.82 -5.16 20.50
CA ALA A 57 9.77 -4.33 21.71
C ALA A 57 9.87 -2.82 21.41
N VAL A 58 10.63 -2.43 20.40
CA VAL A 58 10.73 -1.04 19.92
C VAL A 58 9.37 -0.54 19.39
N MET A 59 8.67 -1.36 18.61
CA MET A 59 7.33 -1.05 18.10
C MET A 59 6.28 -1.02 19.22
N THR A 60 6.30 -1.99 20.12
CA THR A 60 5.41 -2.02 21.30
C THR A 60 5.56 -0.76 22.16
N LYS A 61 6.79 -0.31 22.36
CA LYS A 61 7.10 0.92 23.12
C LYS A 61 6.96 2.20 22.29
N ARG A 62 6.63 2.09 21.01
CA ARG A 62 6.51 3.21 20.05
C ARG A 62 7.75 4.12 19.98
N ILE A 63 8.95 3.55 20.13
CA ILE A 63 10.20 4.29 20.08
C ILE A 63 10.58 4.57 18.63
N ASN A 64 10.59 5.85 18.22
CA ASN A 64 10.84 6.27 16.84
C ASN A 64 10.08 5.43 15.81
N THR A 65 8.78 5.25 16.09
CA THR A 65 7.89 4.37 15.30
C THR A 65 6.58 5.11 15.02
N PRO A 66 6.59 6.07 14.08
CA PRO A 66 5.35 6.71 13.63
C PRO A 66 4.44 5.70 12.92
N ASP A 67 3.14 5.98 12.91
CA ASP A 67 2.19 5.20 12.13
C ASP A 67 2.20 5.65 10.66
N THR A 68 2.09 4.70 9.74
CA THR A 68 1.98 4.96 8.29
C THR A 68 0.79 4.24 7.67
N SER A 69 0.03 4.92 6.83
CA SER A 69 -0.98 4.34 5.94
C SER A 69 -0.55 4.42 4.46
N SER A 70 0.75 4.59 4.21
CA SER A 70 1.32 4.65 2.86
C SER A 70 1.22 3.31 2.16
N LEU A 71 0.62 3.28 0.97
CA LEU A 71 0.56 2.08 0.15
C LEU A 71 1.95 1.59 -0.26
N GLY A 72 2.90 2.50 -0.50
CA GLY A 72 4.30 2.15 -0.76
C GLY A 72 4.94 1.35 0.39
N ARG A 73 4.60 1.68 1.62
CA ARG A 73 5.08 0.92 2.81
C ARG A 73 4.44 -0.47 2.89
N MET A 74 3.23 -0.67 2.36
CA MET A 74 2.61 -1.99 2.26
C MET A 74 3.32 -2.86 1.21
N PHE A 75 3.78 -2.27 0.11
CA PHE A 75 4.65 -2.94 -0.87
C PHE A 75 5.97 -3.38 -0.26
N ASP A 76 6.62 -2.50 0.52
CA ASP A 76 7.86 -2.86 1.22
C ASP A 76 7.63 -4.00 2.22
N ALA A 77 6.52 -3.98 2.95
CA ALA A 77 6.16 -5.06 3.87
C ALA A 77 6.00 -6.40 3.13
N ALA A 78 5.27 -6.41 2.03
CA ALA A 78 5.08 -7.61 1.22
C ALA A 78 6.41 -8.13 0.63
N ALA A 79 7.23 -7.23 0.05
CA ALA A 79 8.53 -7.61 -0.50
C ALA A 79 9.48 -8.17 0.56
N GLY A 80 9.50 -7.59 1.75
CA GLY A 80 10.30 -8.07 2.87
C GLY A 80 9.81 -9.39 3.44
N LEU A 81 8.49 -9.63 3.56
CA LEU A 81 7.91 -10.89 4.01
C LEU A 81 8.25 -12.04 3.05
N LEU A 82 8.21 -11.78 1.75
CA LEU A 82 8.51 -12.74 0.70
C LEU A 82 10.02 -12.91 0.43
N GLY A 83 10.88 -12.17 1.13
CA GLY A 83 12.33 -12.21 0.91
C GLY A 83 12.80 -11.65 -0.43
N VAL A 84 11.95 -10.88 -1.13
CA VAL A 84 12.25 -10.27 -2.44
C VAL A 84 13.24 -9.11 -2.31
N ALA A 85 13.11 -8.32 -1.24
CA ALA A 85 14.02 -7.23 -0.94
C ALA A 85 14.10 -6.97 0.57
N THR A 86 15.32 -6.81 1.09
CA THR A 86 15.57 -6.37 2.47
C THR A 86 16.03 -4.91 2.54
N HIS A 87 16.60 -4.40 1.45
CA HIS A 87 17.08 -3.03 1.30
C HIS A 87 16.72 -2.49 -0.07
N ASN A 88 16.40 -1.21 -0.12
CA ASN A 88 16.19 -0.43 -1.34
C ASN A 88 17.44 0.39 -1.64
N GLY A 89 18.05 0.19 -2.80
CA GLY A 89 19.15 1.01 -3.32
C GLY A 89 18.64 2.31 -3.97
N TYR A 90 17.38 2.33 -4.39
CA TYR A 90 16.68 3.50 -4.94
C TYR A 90 15.19 3.42 -4.58
N GLU A 91 14.47 4.53 -4.83
CA GLU A 91 13.05 4.64 -4.49
C GLU A 91 12.19 3.58 -5.19
N ALA A 92 11.30 2.94 -4.44
CA ALA A 92 10.35 1.91 -4.90
C ALA A 92 10.98 0.62 -5.48
N GLU A 93 12.28 0.38 -5.28
CA GLU A 93 12.95 -0.82 -5.80
C GLU A 93 12.26 -2.12 -5.37
N ALA A 94 11.90 -2.25 -4.11
CA ALA A 94 11.20 -3.43 -3.58
C ALA A 94 9.86 -3.65 -4.29
N ALA A 95 9.09 -2.57 -4.52
CA ALA A 95 7.81 -2.64 -5.22
C ALA A 95 7.99 -3.05 -6.68
N MET A 96 9.00 -2.51 -7.38
CA MET A 96 9.32 -2.87 -8.76
C MET A 96 9.77 -4.32 -8.89
N ARG A 97 10.60 -4.80 -7.97
CA ARG A 97 11.02 -6.21 -7.93
C ARG A 97 9.84 -7.15 -7.68
N LEU A 98 8.92 -6.75 -6.79
CA LEU A 98 7.73 -7.53 -6.50
C LEU A 98 6.79 -7.58 -7.71
N GLU A 99 6.58 -6.44 -8.41
CA GLU A 99 5.80 -6.37 -9.65
C GLU A 99 6.38 -7.28 -10.74
N ALA A 100 7.69 -7.28 -10.92
CA ALA A 100 8.38 -8.08 -11.95
C ALA A 100 8.18 -9.60 -11.78
N LEU A 101 7.81 -10.07 -10.59
CA LEU A 101 7.50 -11.48 -10.34
C LEU A 101 6.09 -11.88 -10.77
N VAL A 102 5.19 -10.92 -10.96
CA VAL A 102 3.78 -11.20 -11.23
C VAL A 102 3.57 -11.66 -12.67
N ARG A 103 3.04 -12.85 -12.84
CA ARG A 103 2.62 -13.41 -14.13
C ARG A 103 1.11 -13.38 -14.27
N ARG A 104 0.40 -13.78 -13.21
CA ARG A 104 -1.07 -13.83 -13.16
C ARG A 104 -1.54 -13.41 -11.77
N PRO A 105 -2.02 -12.18 -11.59
CA PRO A 105 -2.56 -11.73 -10.29
C PRO A 105 -3.69 -12.64 -9.81
N VAL A 106 -3.68 -12.98 -8.52
CA VAL A 106 -4.66 -13.87 -7.87
C VAL A 106 -5.32 -13.13 -6.70
N ASP A 107 -6.64 -13.01 -6.72
CA ASP A 107 -7.38 -12.50 -5.55
C ASP A 107 -7.58 -13.62 -4.52
N GLY A 108 -6.91 -13.48 -3.39
CA GLY A 108 -7.03 -14.39 -2.25
C GLY A 108 -8.15 -14.02 -1.28
N HIS A 109 -8.92 -12.94 -1.53
CA HIS A 109 -9.95 -12.41 -0.62
C HIS A 109 -9.46 -12.17 0.82
N ALA A 110 -8.17 -11.88 0.99
CA ALA A 110 -7.49 -11.77 2.28
C ALA A 110 -7.38 -10.31 2.72
N TYR A 111 -8.49 -9.66 2.99
CA TYR A 111 -8.56 -8.30 3.54
C TYR A 111 -9.85 -8.11 4.32
N THR A 112 -9.91 -7.07 5.16
CA THR A 112 -11.13 -6.66 5.85
C THR A 112 -11.35 -5.15 5.72
N ILE A 113 -12.60 -4.71 5.89
CA ILE A 113 -12.94 -3.31 6.04
C ILE A 113 -13.37 -3.12 7.49
N THR A 114 -12.65 -2.27 8.22
CA THR A 114 -12.91 -2.02 9.63
C THR A 114 -14.27 -1.32 9.84
N PRO A 115 -14.84 -1.35 11.06
CA PRO A 115 -16.06 -0.58 11.36
C PRO A 115 -15.95 0.93 11.09
N ARG A 116 -14.74 1.48 11.09
CA ARG A 116 -14.46 2.88 10.71
C ARG A 116 -14.39 3.08 9.19
N GLY A 117 -14.41 2.00 8.42
CA GLY A 117 -14.32 2.00 6.97
C GLY A 117 -12.90 2.00 6.42
N ASP A 118 -11.88 1.83 7.25
CA ASP A 118 -10.49 1.70 6.81
C ASP A 118 -10.25 0.31 6.20
N LEU A 119 -9.42 0.24 5.17
CA LEU A 119 -9.03 -1.02 4.54
C LEU A 119 -7.86 -1.64 5.30
N ASP A 120 -8.09 -2.84 5.85
CA ASP A 120 -7.09 -3.60 6.57
C ASP A 120 -6.53 -4.75 5.73
N LEU A 121 -5.21 -4.79 5.59
CA LEU A 121 -4.45 -5.81 4.86
C LEU A 121 -3.80 -6.85 5.80
N GLY A 122 -4.13 -6.86 7.07
CA GLY A 122 -3.62 -7.83 8.04
C GLY A 122 -3.77 -9.28 7.57
N PRO A 123 -4.98 -9.72 7.10
CA PRO A 123 -5.17 -11.07 6.59
C PRO A 123 -4.29 -11.41 5.36
N LEU A 124 -3.95 -10.40 4.53
CA LEU A 124 -3.03 -10.60 3.42
C LEU A 124 -1.60 -10.80 3.92
N PHE A 125 -1.17 -10.00 4.88
CA PHE A 125 0.17 -10.17 5.47
C PHE A 125 0.33 -11.51 6.19
N GLU A 126 -0.72 -12.05 6.83
CA GLU A 126 -0.69 -13.39 7.40
C GLU A 126 -0.39 -14.44 6.33
N ARG A 127 -1.10 -14.40 5.20
CA ARG A 127 -0.86 -15.33 4.08
C ARG A 127 0.54 -15.19 3.49
N LEU A 128 1.00 -13.95 3.30
CA LEU A 128 2.35 -13.70 2.76
C LEU A 128 3.44 -14.18 3.72
N ALA A 129 3.23 -14.05 5.02
CA ALA A 129 4.17 -14.54 6.02
C ALA A 129 4.36 -16.07 5.98
N ASP A 130 3.35 -16.82 5.52
CA ASP A 130 3.41 -18.28 5.38
C ASP A 130 3.75 -18.73 3.94
N THR A 131 3.78 -17.81 2.98
CA THR A 131 4.11 -18.10 1.58
C THR A 131 5.62 -18.20 1.40
N ARG A 132 6.09 -19.34 0.83
CA ARG A 132 7.50 -19.58 0.53
C ARG A 132 7.87 -19.30 -0.92
N ASP A 133 6.92 -19.41 -1.82
CA ASP A 133 7.09 -19.07 -3.24
C ASP A 133 6.84 -17.57 -3.46
N ALA A 134 7.92 -16.85 -3.74
CA ALA A 134 7.88 -15.40 -3.94
C ALA A 134 7.03 -14.99 -5.17
N VAL A 135 7.00 -15.82 -6.22
CA VAL A 135 6.16 -15.56 -7.41
C VAL A 135 4.69 -15.65 -7.03
N HIS A 136 4.28 -16.75 -6.41
CA HIS A 136 2.91 -16.91 -5.92
C HIS A 136 2.52 -15.81 -4.91
N GLY A 137 3.43 -15.47 -3.99
CA GLY A 137 3.21 -14.38 -3.03
C GLY A 137 3.02 -13.02 -3.69
N ALA A 138 3.79 -12.72 -4.73
CA ALA A 138 3.66 -11.48 -5.49
C ALA A 138 2.34 -11.43 -6.27
N GLU A 139 1.92 -12.53 -6.87
CA GLU A 139 0.62 -12.67 -7.56
C GLU A 139 -0.54 -12.50 -6.59
N LEU A 140 -0.46 -13.14 -5.42
CA LEU A 140 -1.45 -13.03 -4.34
C LEU A 140 -1.54 -11.60 -3.80
N PHE A 141 -0.40 -10.94 -3.57
CA PHE A 141 -0.36 -9.57 -3.09
C PHE A 141 -1.03 -8.61 -4.06
N HIS A 142 -0.61 -8.61 -5.33
CA HIS A 142 -1.14 -7.67 -6.32
C HIS A 142 -2.61 -7.92 -6.63
N GLY A 143 -3.02 -9.17 -6.81
CA GLY A 143 -4.41 -9.51 -7.12
C GLY A 143 -5.35 -9.18 -5.96
N THR A 144 -4.98 -9.56 -4.74
CA THR A 144 -5.78 -9.25 -3.54
C THR A 144 -5.83 -7.75 -3.28
N LEU A 145 -4.70 -7.04 -3.41
CA LEU A 145 -4.67 -5.59 -3.21
C LEU A 145 -5.54 -4.86 -4.24
N ALA A 146 -5.47 -5.23 -5.51
CA ALA A 146 -6.29 -4.63 -6.55
C ALA A 146 -7.80 -4.86 -6.30
N ALA A 147 -8.20 -6.08 -5.96
CA ALA A 147 -9.58 -6.42 -5.63
C ALA A 147 -10.07 -5.68 -4.37
N ALA A 148 -9.24 -5.62 -3.33
CA ALA A 148 -9.53 -4.93 -2.09
C ALA A 148 -9.75 -3.43 -2.29
N LEU A 149 -8.82 -2.76 -3.01
CA LEU A 149 -8.93 -1.34 -3.34
C LEU A 149 -10.17 -1.06 -4.18
N ALA A 150 -10.42 -1.86 -5.22
CA ALA A 150 -11.58 -1.67 -6.08
C ALA A 150 -12.90 -1.84 -5.30
N ARG A 151 -13.02 -2.87 -4.46
CA ARG A 151 -14.19 -3.07 -3.61
C ARG A 151 -14.38 -1.90 -2.65
N TRP A 152 -13.32 -1.53 -1.94
CA TRP A 152 -13.34 -0.43 -0.96
C TRP A 152 -13.72 0.91 -1.58
N LEU A 153 -13.15 1.25 -2.75
CA LEU A 153 -13.47 2.48 -3.48
C LEU A 153 -14.91 2.46 -4.01
N ALA A 154 -15.38 1.32 -4.54
CA ALA A 154 -16.76 1.19 -5.02
C ALA A 154 -17.78 1.36 -3.90
N ASP A 155 -17.56 0.75 -2.73
CA ASP A 155 -18.42 0.90 -1.56
C ASP A 155 -18.48 2.37 -1.09
N ARG A 156 -17.33 3.10 -1.11
CA ARG A 156 -17.28 4.53 -0.77
C ARG A 156 -17.98 5.40 -1.82
N ALA A 157 -17.77 5.12 -3.11
CA ALA A 157 -18.42 5.84 -4.21
C ALA A 157 -19.93 5.68 -4.12
N THR A 158 -20.43 4.47 -3.95
CA THR A 158 -21.87 4.18 -3.77
C THR A 158 -22.46 4.90 -2.57
N ALA A 159 -21.79 4.85 -1.41
CA ALA A 159 -22.26 5.54 -0.19
C ALA A 159 -22.34 7.05 -0.35
N MET A 160 -21.62 7.62 -1.31
CA MET A 160 -21.64 9.05 -1.64
C MET A 160 -22.50 9.40 -2.87
N GLY A 161 -23.17 8.43 -3.48
CA GLY A 161 -23.93 8.64 -4.72
C GLY A 161 -23.03 9.08 -5.88
N ARG A 162 -21.80 8.58 -5.97
CA ARG A 162 -20.83 8.89 -7.03
C ARG A 162 -20.62 7.68 -7.94
N SER A 163 -20.55 7.95 -9.24
CA SER A 163 -20.24 6.95 -10.27
C SER A 163 -18.85 7.11 -10.86
N THR A 164 -18.08 8.10 -10.40
CA THR A 164 -16.73 8.40 -10.91
C THR A 164 -15.71 8.31 -9.78
N VAL A 165 -14.62 7.61 -10.05
CA VAL A 165 -13.46 7.47 -9.15
C VAL A 165 -12.23 8.01 -9.88
N ALA A 166 -11.50 8.95 -9.26
CA ALA A 166 -10.22 9.41 -9.75
C ALA A 166 -9.08 8.71 -9.01
N LEU A 167 -8.13 8.17 -9.75
CA LEU A 167 -6.95 7.49 -9.22
C LEU A 167 -5.73 8.39 -9.34
N GLY A 168 -4.91 8.47 -8.28
CA GLY A 168 -3.65 9.23 -8.25
C GLY A 168 -2.71 8.66 -7.19
N GLY A 169 -1.44 9.05 -7.27
CA GLY A 169 -0.38 8.61 -6.36
C GLY A 169 0.66 7.71 -7.01
N GLY A 170 1.90 7.73 -6.47
CA GLY A 170 3.06 7.04 -7.05
C GLY A 170 2.90 5.52 -7.20
N CYS A 171 2.11 4.87 -6.35
CA CYS A 171 1.88 3.42 -6.45
C CYS A 171 1.13 3.00 -7.72
N LEU A 172 0.46 3.93 -8.42
CA LEU A 172 -0.22 3.65 -9.69
C LEU A 172 0.73 3.66 -10.91
N VAL A 173 2.02 3.87 -10.69
CA VAL A 173 3.06 3.56 -11.68
C VAL A 173 3.19 2.04 -11.85
N ASN A 174 2.90 1.26 -10.82
CA ASN A 174 2.79 -0.21 -10.89
C ASN A 174 1.60 -0.57 -11.80
N LEU A 175 1.92 -1.15 -12.97
CA LEU A 175 0.92 -1.43 -14.02
C LEU A 175 -0.03 -2.55 -13.63
N VAL A 176 0.47 -3.57 -12.94
CA VAL A 176 -0.33 -4.70 -12.47
C VAL A 176 -1.41 -4.23 -11.50
N LEU A 177 -1.04 -3.38 -10.53
CA LEU A 177 -1.97 -2.80 -9.59
C LEU A 177 -2.97 -1.88 -10.28
N ARG A 178 -2.47 -0.93 -11.09
CA ARG A 178 -3.29 0.06 -11.77
C ARG A 178 -4.35 -0.59 -12.65
N ASP A 179 -3.94 -1.48 -13.52
CA ASP A 179 -4.83 -2.11 -14.49
C ASP A 179 -5.83 -3.05 -13.78
N GLY A 180 -5.39 -3.74 -12.72
CA GLY A 180 -6.27 -4.54 -11.87
C GLY A 180 -7.34 -3.71 -11.16
N VAL A 181 -6.98 -2.56 -10.59
CA VAL A 181 -7.94 -1.66 -9.91
C VAL A 181 -8.91 -1.06 -10.92
N ILE A 182 -8.41 -0.54 -12.06
CA ILE A 182 -9.25 0.06 -13.11
C ILE A 182 -10.27 -0.97 -13.62
N GLY A 183 -9.81 -2.14 -14.08
CA GLY A 183 -10.70 -3.16 -14.62
C GLY A 183 -11.75 -3.64 -13.60
N ALA A 184 -11.37 -3.77 -12.34
CA ALA A 184 -12.29 -4.18 -11.29
C ALA A 184 -13.32 -3.09 -10.90
N LEU A 185 -12.99 -1.80 -11.02
CA LEU A 185 -13.93 -0.68 -10.82
C LEU A 185 -14.88 -0.55 -12.02
N GLU A 186 -14.36 -0.63 -13.24
CA GLU A 186 -15.17 -0.58 -14.47
C GLU A 186 -16.16 -1.73 -14.55
N ALA A 187 -15.75 -2.95 -14.15
CA ALA A 187 -16.63 -4.11 -14.05
C ALA A 187 -17.78 -3.93 -13.04
N ARG A 188 -17.66 -2.95 -12.12
CA ARG A 188 -18.72 -2.53 -11.19
C ARG A 188 -19.54 -1.34 -11.70
N GLY A 189 -19.35 -0.94 -12.95
CA GLY A 189 -20.08 0.17 -13.59
C GLY A 189 -19.60 1.55 -13.18
N LEU A 190 -18.41 1.68 -12.62
CA LEU A 190 -17.83 2.97 -12.26
C LEU A 190 -16.97 3.52 -13.40
N THR A 191 -17.02 4.84 -13.58
CA THR A 191 -16.09 5.54 -14.48
C THR A 191 -14.79 5.81 -13.74
N VAL A 192 -13.66 5.42 -14.33
CA VAL A 192 -12.34 5.63 -13.73
C VAL A 192 -11.56 6.70 -14.46
N LEU A 193 -11.13 7.72 -13.73
CA LEU A 193 -10.21 8.75 -14.21
C LEU A 193 -8.80 8.44 -13.71
N ALA A 194 -7.92 8.08 -14.62
CA ALA A 194 -6.50 7.86 -14.33
C ALA A 194 -5.64 8.85 -15.12
N PRO A 195 -4.51 9.33 -14.58
CA PRO A 195 -3.57 10.20 -15.29
C PRO A 195 -3.06 9.56 -16.58
N ARG A 196 -3.06 10.31 -17.68
CA ARG A 196 -2.57 9.85 -18.98
C ARG A 196 -1.42 10.69 -19.53
N ALA A 197 -1.55 12.01 -19.44
CA ALA A 197 -0.57 12.97 -19.98
C ALA A 197 0.38 13.49 -18.89
N VAL A 198 0.08 13.26 -17.62
CA VAL A 198 0.85 13.73 -16.47
C VAL A 198 1.14 12.53 -15.58
N PRO A 199 2.33 12.42 -14.97
CA PRO A 199 2.64 11.35 -14.03
C PRO A 199 1.63 11.27 -12.88
N ALA A 200 1.29 10.04 -12.47
CA ALA A 200 0.35 9.80 -11.38
C ALA A 200 0.89 10.22 -9.99
N GLY A 201 2.22 10.28 -9.84
CA GLY A 201 2.94 10.63 -8.61
C GLY A 201 3.42 12.07 -8.57
N ASP A 202 4.55 12.28 -7.91
CA ASP A 202 5.12 13.61 -7.59
C ASP A 202 5.43 14.46 -8.83
N GLY A 203 5.72 13.86 -9.98
CA GLY A 203 5.91 14.57 -11.25
C GLY A 203 4.68 15.36 -11.72
N GLY A 204 3.48 15.04 -11.22
CA GLY A 204 2.24 15.77 -11.51
C GLY A 204 1.86 16.84 -10.47
N LEU A 205 2.61 16.93 -9.36
CA LEU A 205 2.23 17.74 -8.21
C LEU A 205 2.15 19.24 -8.53
N SER A 206 3.12 19.76 -9.26
CA SER A 206 3.18 21.19 -9.62
C SER A 206 1.97 21.63 -10.48
N LEU A 207 1.53 20.79 -11.40
CA LEU A 207 0.32 21.05 -12.19
C LEU A 207 -0.93 21.06 -11.29
N GLY A 208 -1.04 20.10 -10.38
CA GLY A 208 -2.14 20.03 -9.42
C GLY A 208 -2.18 21.26 -8.49
N GLN A 209 -1.03 21.72 -8.02
CA GLN A 209 -0.92 22.94 -7.21
C GLN A 209 -1.34 24.19 -7.98
N ALA A 210 -0.88 24.33 -9.23
CA ALA A 210 -1.26 25.46 -10.09
C ALA A 210 -2.78 25.45 -10.35
N TRP A 211 -3.36 24.28 -10.62
CA TRP A 211 -4.82 24.14 -10.81
C TRP A 211 -5.62 24.56 -9.56
N VAL A 212 -5.23 24.09 -8.38
CA VAL A 212 -5.87 24.47 -7.12
C VAL A 212 -5.75 25.96 -6.85
N ALA A 213 -4.59 26.57 -7.16
CA ALA A 213 -4.39 28.02 -7.01
C ALA A 213 -5.33 28.80 -7.96
N ALA A 214 -5.43 28.40 -9.22
CA ALA A 214 -6.34 29.03 -10.18
C ALA A 214 -7.80 29.00 -9.71
N LEU A 215 -8.29 27.84 -9.25
CA LEU A 215 -9.66 27.73 -8.72
C LEU A 215 -9.94 28.65 -7.53
N ARG A 216 -8.94 28.86 -6.66
CA ARG A 216 -9.10 29.76 -5.50
C ARG A 216 -9.17 31.25 -5.90
N VAL A 217 -8.49 31.63 -6.99
CA VAL A 217 -8.56 32.98 -7.53
C VAL A 217 -9.92 33.26 -8.17
N GLU A 218 -10.53 32.26 -8.79
CA GLU A 218 -11.88 32.40 -9.40
C GLU A 218 -13.01 32.43 -8.37
N GLU A 219 -12.81 31.87 -7.17
CA GLU A 219 -13.82 31.85 -6.09
C GLU A 219 -13.77 33.09 -5.17
N GLY A 220 -12.73 33.93 -5.26
CA GLY A 220 -12.52 35.15 -4.44
C GLY A 220 -12.83 36.43 -5.19
#